data_f583d59b728a4364fcd31d4946490d3b
#
_entry.id   f583d59b728a4364fcd31d4946490d3b
#
_cell.length_a   1.000
_cell.length_b   1.000
_cell.length_c   1.000
_cell.angle_alpha   90.00
_cell.angle_beta   90.00
_cell.angle_gamma   90.00
#
_symmetry.space_group_name_H-M   'P 1'
#
loop_
_entity.id
_entity.type
_entity.pdbx_description
1 polymer ?
#
loop_
_entity_poly.entity_id
_entity_poly.type
_entity_poly.pdbx_seq_one_letter_code
_entity_poly.pdbx_strand_id
1 'polypeptide(L)'
;MKRILLLSITLISAVYYIEAQSIRTIKKELQQSIEKHETELIKTSDAIWEAAETALLEFKSSKILIDQAKRNGFDVEEGVAGIKTAFTASYGSGRPIIGILGEFDANAGISQKRKPVKEARIPGGAGHGCGHNLFGTASLGAAIAIKEQIEKGNIKGTVIFYGTPAEETIFAKVW
;
A
#
# COMPACT_ATOMS: atom_id res chain seq x y z
N MET A 1 49.30 21.63 -0.41
CA MET A 1 48.64 20.34 -0.58
C MET A 1 47.80 19.89 0.65
N LYS A 2 48.36 19.82 1.89
CA LYS A 2 47.61 19.38 3.09
C LYS A 2 46.35 20.20 3.40
N ARG A 3 46.31 21.52 3.21
CA ARG A 3 45.14 22.39 3.45
C ARG A 3 44.01 22.14 2.42
N ILE A 4 44.36 21.86 1.17
CA ILE A 4 43.37 21.56 0.12
C ILE A 4 42.71 20.20 0.40
N LEU A 5 43.51 19.21 0.83
CA LEU A 5 42.99 17.87 1.17
C LEU A 5 42.03 17.92 2.40
N LEU A 6 42.34 18.72 3.42
CA LEU A 6 41.45 18.89 4.56
C LEU A 6 40.13 19.56 4.15
N LEU A 7 40.17 20.60 3.32
CA LEU A 7 38.95 21.26 2.82
C LEU A 7 38.06 20.30 2.02
N SER A 8 38.66 19.47 1.15
CA SER A 8 37.89 18.50 0.36
C SER A 8 37.24 17.41 1.23
N ILE A 9 37.92 16.89 2.24
CA ILE A 9 37.37 15.92 3.19
C ILE A 9 36.21 16.53 3.99
N THR A 10 36.33 17.77 4.44
CA THR A 10 35.25 18.45 5.19
C THR A 10 34.04 18.73 4.31
N LEU A 11 34.24 19.08 3.05
CA LEU A 11 33.14 19.31 2.11
C LEU A 11 32.39 18.00 1.80
N ILE A 12 33.12 16.90 1.56
CA ILE A 12 32.55 15.58 1.30
C ILE A 12 31.75 15.10 2.54
N SER A 13 32.32 15.21 3.75
CA SER A 13 31.62 14.81 4.97
C SER A 13 30.36 15.66 5.23
N ALA A 14 30.36 16.94 4.90
CA ALA A 14 29.21 17.81 5.02
C ALA A 14 28.06 17.40 4.05
N VAL A 15 28.38 17.04 2.83
CA VAL A 15 27.39 16.55 1.84
C VAL A 15 26.74 15.27 2.31
N TYR A 16 27.51 14.27 2.77
CA TYR A 16 26.95 13.01 3.30
C TYR A 16 26.11 13.24 4.56
N TYR A 17 26.47 14.20 5.41
CA TYR A 17 25.68 14.53 6.60
C TYR A 17 24.34 15.16 6.24
N ILE A 18 24.28 16.04 5.25
CA ILE A 18 23.05 16.68 4.75
C ILE A 18 22.12 15.64 4.12
N GLU A 19 22.65 14.73 3.29
CA GLU A 19 21.85 13.64 2.70
C GLU A 19 21.28 12.70 3.77
N ALA A 20 22.08 12.32 4.76
CA ALA A 20 21.61 11.46 5.85
C ALA A 20 20.52 12.12 6.70
N GLN A 21 20.59 13.42 6.92
CA GLN A 21 19.54 14.20 7.60
C GLN A 21 18.26 14.28 6.79
N SER A 22 18.37 14.49 5.47
CA SER A 22 17.25 14.48 4.55
C SER A 22 16.50 13.14 4.56
N ILE A 23 17.20 12.01 4.48
CA ILE A 23 16.62 10.67 4.55
C ILE A 23 15.89 10.42 5.89
N ARG A 24 16.48 10.83 7.01
CA ARG A 24 15.84 10.68 8.34
C ARG A 24 14.54 11.49 8.41
N THR A 25 14.53 12.69 7.88
CA THR A 25 13.35 13.56 7.84
C THR A 25 12.25 12.91 6.98
N ILE A 26 12.58 12.43 5.78
CA ILE A 26 11.62 11.74 4.90
C ILE A 26 11.03 10.51 5.60
N LYS A 27 11.85 9.67 6.23
CA LYS A 27 11.36 8.50 6.99
C LYS A 27 10.39 8.89 8.10
N LYS A 28 10.68 9.94 8.84
CA LYS A 28 9.79 10.46 9.89
C LYS A 28 8.47 10.96 9.31
N GLU A 29 8.52 11.68 8.20
CA GLU A 29 7.33 12.18 7.53
C GLU A 29 6.46 11.06 6.94
N LEU A 30 7.07 9.98 6.42
CA LEU A 30 6.35 8.79 5.98
C LEU A 30 5.58 8.15 7.14
N GLN A 31 6.20 8.01 8.33
CA GLN A 31 5.54 7.51 9.53
C GLN A 31 4.38 8.42 9.95
N GLN A 32 4.60 9.73 9.99
CA GLN A 32 3.56 10.70 10.31
C GLN A 32 2.39 10.68 9.31
N SER A 33 2.66 10.40 8.04
CA SER A 33 1.62 10.20 7.04
C SER A 33 0.74 8.99 7.38
N ILE A 34 1.34 7.86 7.76
CA ILE A 34 0.58 6.68 8.19
C ILE A 34 -0.27 6.98 9.44
N GLU A 35 0.32 7.63 10.45
CA GLU A 35 -0.40 8.04 11.66
C GLU A 35 -1.58 8.97 11.34
N LYS A 36 -1.41 9.93 10.45
CA LYS A 36 -2.47 10.84 9.96
C LYS A 36 -3.63 10.08 9.33
N HIS A 37 -3.35 9.00 8.59
CA HIS A 37 -4.34 8.20 7.89
C HIS A 37 -4.84 6.98 8.70
N GLU A 38 -4.35 6.75 9.92
CA GLU A 38 -4.62 5.57 10.75
C GLU A 38 -6.11 5.21 10.82
N THR A 39 -6.95 6.17 11.19
CA THR A 39 -8.39 5.95 11.34
C THR A 39 -9.06 5.49 10.05
N GLU A 40 -8.65 6.05 8.91
CA GLU A 40 -9.19 5.67 7.60
C GLU A 40 -8.68 4.27 7.19
N LEU A 41 -7.40 3.99 7.40
CA LEU A 41 -6.80 2.69 7.11
C LEU A 41 -7.46 1.58 7.95
N ILE A 42 -7.69 1.80 9.24
CA ILE A 42 -8.40 0.84 10.10
C ILE A 42 -9.81 0.57 9.55
N LYS A 43 -10.58 1.61 9.22
CA LYS A 43 -11.93 1.46 8.65
C LYS A 43 -11.92 0.70 7.33
N THR A 44 -10.94 0.95 6.48
CA THR A 44 -10.76 0.26 5.20
C THR A 44 -10.49 -1.23 5.41
N SER A 45 -9.53 -1.57 6.27
CA SER A 45 -9.22 -2.96 6.61
C SER A 45 -10.41 -3.68 7.23
N ASP A 46 -11.14 -3.02 8.14
CA ASP A 46 -12.33 -3.58 8.77
C ASP A 46 -13.45 -3.84 7.76
N ALA A 47 -13.67 -2.94 6.82
CA ALA A 47 -14.70 -3.09 5.79
C ALA A 47 -14.37 -4.25 4.82
N ILE A 48 -13.10 -4.42 4.43
CA ILE A 48 -12.65 -5.56 3.62
C ILE A 48 -12.79 -6.86 4.42
N TRP A 49 -12.39 -6.86 5.70
CA TRP A 49 -12.56 -8.01 6.59
C TRP A 49 -14.03 -8.43 6.73
N GLU A 50 -14.95 -7.48 6.80
CA GLU A 50 -16.40 -7.75 6.87
C GLU A 50 -16.96 -8.26 5.55
N ALA A 51 -16.49 -7.76 4.41
CA ALA A 51 -16.89 -8.21 3.09
C ALA A 51 -16.49 -9.67 2.87
N ALA A 52 -15.28 -10.06 3.28
CA ALA A 52 -14.72 -11.41 3.19
C ALA A 52 -15.03 -12.10 1.85
N GLU A 53 -14.74 -11.42 0.75
CA GLU A 53 -15.03 -11.88 -0.60
C GLU A 53 -13.89 -12.77 -1.11
N THR A 54 -14.26 -13.90 -1.71
CA THR A 54 -13.29 -14.86 -2.28
C THR A 54 -12.95 -14.52 -3.72
N ALA A 55 -11.95 -15.21 -4.24
CA ALA A 55 -11.38 -15.06 -5.57
C ALA A 55 -12.37 -14.71 -6.68
N LEU A 56 -12.06 -13.65 -7.44
CA LEU A 56 -12.79 -13.06 -8.57
C LEU A 56 -14.18 -12.49 -8.21
N LEU A 57 -14.56 -12.49 -6.94
CA LEU A 57 -15.81 -11.93 -6.42
C LEU A 57 -15.59 -10.75 -5.47
N GLU A 58 -14.36 -10.21 -5.41
CA GLU A 58 -13.93 -9.15 -4.49
C GLU A 58 -14.42 -7.76 -4.91
N PHE A 59 -15.66 -7.64 -5.38
CA PHE A 59 -16.19 -6.39 -5.92
C PHE A 59 -16.30 -5.27 -4.88
N LYS A 60 -16.68 -5.59 -3.65
CA LYS A 60 -16.76 -4.59 -2.57
C LYS A 60 -15.37 -4.21 -2.08
N SER A 61 -14.52 -5.20 -1.87
CA SER A 61 -13.14 -5.02 -1.39
C SER A 61 -12.32 -4.19 -2.37
N SER A 62 -12.38 -4.52 -3.67
CA SER A 62 -11.77 -3.74 -4.75
C SER A 62 -12.29 -2.30 -4.75
N LYS A 63 -13.62 -2.12 -4.72
CA LYS A 63 -14.24 -0.79 -4.72
C LYS A 63 -13.81 0.06 -3.52
N ILE A 64 -13.71 -0.52 -2.33
CA ILE A 64 -13.25 0.18 -1.11
C ILE A 64 -11.84 0.75 -1.32
N LEU A 65 -10.91 -0.06 -1.83
CA LEU A 65 -9.54 0.36 -2.11
C LEU A 65 -9.46 1.38 -3.25
N ILE A 66 -10.21 1.19 -4.34
CA ILE A 66 -10.33 2.11 -5.46
C ILE A 66 -10.83 3.47 -5.00
N ASP A 67 -11.92 3.51 -4.23
CA ASP A 67 -12.51 4.75 -3.73
C ASP A 67 -11.51 5.47 -2.80
N GLN A 68 -10.77 4.74 -1.96
CA GLN A 68 -9.74 5.33 -1.11
C GLN A 68 -8.57 5.88 -1.93
N ALA A 69 -8.09 5.16 -2.95
CA ALA A 69 -7.04 5.63 -3.85
C ALA A 69 -7.47 6.92 -4.58
N LYS A 70 -8.69 6.95 -5.14
CA LYS A 70 -9.26 8.13 -5.81
C LYS A 70 -9.38 9.33 -4.87
N ARG A 71 -9.88 9.13 -3.63
CA ARG A 71 -9.95 10.21 -2.62
C ARG A 71 -8.59 10.78 -2.26
N ASN A 72 -7.55 9.94 -2.32
CA ASN A 72 -6.17 10.36 -2.08
C ASN A 72 -5.47 10.87 -3.35
N GLY A 73 -6.19 11.09 -4.46
CA GLY A 73 -5.67 11.77 -5.66
C GLY A 73 -4.82 10.90 -6.57
N PHE A 74 -4.95 9.57 -6.50
CA PHE A 74 -4.36 8.66 -7.48
C PHE A 74 -5.17 8.64 -8.77
N ASP A 75 -4.48 8.46 -9.89
CA ASP A 75 -5.09 8.06 -11.16
C ASP A 75 -5.31 6.55 -11.14
N VAL A 76 -6.58 6.12 -11.33
CA VAL A 76 -6.98 4.72 -11.14
C VAL A 76 -7.49 4.12 -12.44
N GLU A 77 -6.88 3.02 -12.84
CA GLU A 77 -7.32 2.16 -13.95
C GLU A 77 -7.94 0.88 -13.37
N GLU A 78 -9.21 0.61 -13.71
CA GLU A 78 -9.99 -0.54 -13.23
C GLU A 78 -10.05 -1.63 -14.31
N GLY A 79 -10.19 -2.91 -13.91
CA GLY A 79 -10.30 -4.04 -14.82
C GLY A 79 -9.01 -4.42 -15.53
N VAL A 80 -7.88 -4.15 -14.93
CA VAL A 80 -6.54 -4.44 -15.45
C VAL A 80 -6.39 -5.92 -15.78
N ALA A 81 -5.69 -6.23 -16.85
CA ALA A 81 -5.51 -7.60 -17.37
C ALA A 81 -6.83 -8.37 -17.65
N GLY A 82 -7.95 -7.65 -17.84
CA GLY A 82 -9.26 -8.25 -18.06
C GLY A 82 -9.91 -8.83 -16.78
N ILE A 83 -9.32 -8.63 -15.62
CA ILE A 83 -9.85 -9.06 -14.32
C ILE A 83 -10.65 -7.93 -13.71
N LYS A 84 -11.97 -8.07 -13.59
CA LYS A 84 -12.89 -6.99 -13.17
C LYS A 84 -12.58 -6.36 -11.83
N THR A 85 -12.00 -7.13 -10.90
CA THR A 85 -11.65 -6.70 -9.54
C THR A 85 -10.20 -6.24 -9.41
N ALA A 86 -9.36 -6.41 -10.46
CA ALA A 86 -8.01 -5.90 -10.50
C ALA A 86 -7.98 -4.42 -10.90
N PHE A 87 -7.06 -3.67 -10.33
CA PHE A 87 -6.88 -2.26 -10.66
C PHE A 87 -5.44 -1.80 -10.39
N THR A 88 -5.05 -0.69 -10.99
CA THR A 88 -3.86 0.05 -10.61
C THR A 88 -4.24 1.44 -10.13
N ALA A 89 -3.44 2.00 -9.24
CA ALA A 89 -3.53 3.39 -8.80
C ALA A 89 -2.15 4.03 -8.86
N SER A 90 -1.98 5.01 -9.73
CA SER A 90 -0.67 5.61 -10.01
C SER A 90 -0.62 7.08 -9.60
N TYR A 91 0.58 7.53 -9.20
CA TYR A 91 0.86 8.93 -8.91
C TYR A 91 2.31 9.28 -9.21
N GLY A 92 2.53 10.51 -9.68
CA GLY A 92 3.85 11.04 -10.03
C GLY A 92 4.18 10.87 -11.50
N SER A 93 5.42 11.10 -11.86
CA SER A 93 5.89 10.97 -13.25
C SER A 93 7.38 10.67 -13.30
N GLY A 94 7.79 10.00 -14.39
CA GLY A 94 9.20 9.68 -14.63
C GLY A 94 9.71 8.51 -13.78
N ARG A 95 11.03 8.39 -13.72
CA ARG A 95 11.74 7.30 -13.03
C ARG A 95 12.34 7.76 -11.70
N PRO A 96 12.53 6.84 -10.72
CA PRO A 96 12.15 5.43 -10.75
C PRO A 96 10.63 5.22 -10.75
N ILE A 97 10.17 4.04 -11.23
CA ILE A 97 8.80 3.59 -11.10
C ILE A 97 8.80 2.46 -10.07
N ILE A 98 8.07 2.65 -8.98
CA ILE A 98 8.00 1.69 -7.87
C ILE A 98 6.59 1.14 -7.78
N GLY A 99 6.47 -0.18 -7.93
CA GLY A 99 5.22 -0.92 -7.75
C GLY A 99 5.07 -1.44 -6.32
N ILE A 100 3.88 -1.30 -5.76
CA ILE A 100 3.48 -1.84 -4.47
C ILE A 100 2.26 -2.72 -4.69
N LEU A 101 2.36 -4.02 -4.33
CA LEU A 101 1.26 -4.98 -4.43
C LEU A 101 0.37 -4.91 -3.19
N GLY A 102 -0.94 -5.11 -3.39
CA GLY A 102 -1.89 -5.25 -2.31
C GLY A 102 -2.98 -6.24 -2.67
N GLU A 103 -3.02 -7.37 -1.97
CA GLU A 103 -4.04 -8.41 -2.06
C GLU A 103 -5.20 -8.09 -1.13
N PHE A 104 -6.41 -8.57 -1.46
CA PHE A 104 -7.61 -8.25 -0.68
C PHE A 104 -8.70 -9.33 -0.73
N ASP A 105 -8.40 -10.52 -1.29
CA ASP A 105 -9.28 -11.67 -1.29
C ASP A 105 -9.25 -12.43 0.03
N ALA A 106 -10.33 -13.18 0.32
CA ALA A 106 -10.51 -13.98 1.51
C ALA A 106 -10.45 -15.48 1.20
N ASN A 107 -10.11 -16.28 2.21
CA ASN A 107 -10.12 -17.73 2.13
C ASN A 107 -11.53 -18.28 2.33
N ALA A 108 -11.92 -19.30 1.56
CA ALA A 108 -13.21 -19.95 1.69
C ALA A 108 -13.29 -20.81 2.97
N GLY A 109 -14.46 -20.80 3.63
CA GLY A 109 -14.77 -21.72 4.72
C GLY A 109 -14.13 -21.42 6.08
N ILE A 110 -13.40 -20.33 6.23
CA ILE A 110 -12.67 -20.00 7.47
C ILE A 110 -13.17 -18.72 8.16
N SER A 111 -14.45 -18.44 8.04
CA SER A 111 -15.08 -17.32 8.75
C SER A 111 -14.77 -17.38 10.24
N GLN A 112 -14.35 -16.26 10.83
CA GLN A 112 -13.93 -16.18 12.23
C GLN A 112 -14.41 -14.87 12.85
N LYS A 113 -14.91 -14.94 14.08
CA LYS A 113 -15.17 -13.75 14.91
C LYS A 113 -13.85 -13.18 15.45
N ARG A 114 -13.85 -11.89 15.83
CA ARG A 114 -12.71 -11.22 16.49
C ARG A 114 -12.58 -11.67 17.96
N LYS A 115 -12.27 -12.97 18.16
CA LYS A 115 -12.14 -13.60 19.47
C LYS A 115 -10.95 -14.58 19.45
N PRO A 116 -10.28 -14.80 20.59
CA PRO A 116 -9.15 -15.73 20.68
C PRO A 116 -9.60 -17.21 20.77
N VAL A 117 -10.81 -17.53 20.31
CA VAL A 117 -11.38 -18.89 20.29
C VAL A 117 -11.98 -19.15 18.91
N LYS A 118 -11.98 -20.40 18.47
CA LYS A 118 -12.57 -20.80 17.18
C LYS A 118 -14.10 -20.64 17.22
N GLU A 119 -14.57 -19.57 16.61
CA GLU A 119 -16.00 -19.27 16.50
C GLU A 119 -16.29 -18.58 15.17
N ALA A 120 -17.01 -19.26 14.28
CA ALA A 120 -17.35 -18.68 12.98
C ALA A 120 -18.29 -17.47 13.15
N ARG A 121 -18.04 -16.39 12.39
CA ARG A 121 -18.98 -15.28 12.22
C ARG A 121 -20.18 -15.71 11.37
N ILE A 122 -19.90 -16.41 10.28
CA ILE A 122 -20.87 -17.00 9.35
C ILE A 122 -20.46 -18.47 9.17
N PRO A 123 -21.24 -19.44 9.65
CA PRO A 123 -20.93 -20.85 9.47
C PRO A 123 -20.71 -21.21 8.01
N GLY A 124 -19.56 -21.81 7.67
CA GLY A 124 -19.15 -22.15 6.30
C GLY A 124 -18.76 -20.94 5.42
N GLY A 125 -18.83 -19.72 5.97
CA GLY A 125 -18.47 -18.50 5.23
C GLY A 125 -16.97 -18.29 5.07
N ALA A 126 -16.61 -17.35 4.21
CA ALA A 126 -15.22 -16.94 4.01
C ALA A 126 -14.67 -16.06 5.14
N GLY A 127 -13.36 -15.95 5.25
CA GLY A 127 -12.67 -15.09 6.22
C GLY A 127 -11.23 -14.82 5.83
N HIS A 128 -10.65 -13.78 6.39
CA HIS A 128 -9.28 -13.36 6.11
C HIS A 128 -8.26 -14.10 7.01
N GLY A 129 -8.00 -15.37 6.70
CA GLY A 129 -7.00 -16.17 7.42
C GLY A 129 -5.56 -15.82 7.09
N CYS A 130 -5.30 -15.38 5.87
CA CYS A 130 -3.99 -14.89 5.43
C CYS A 130 -3.76 -13.39 5.75
N GLY A 131 -4.84 -12.65 6.04
CA GLY A 131 -4.73 -11.23 6.41
C GLY A 131 -4.68 -10.26 5.24
N HIS A 132 -5.21 -10.62 4.07
CA HIS A 132 -5.21 -9.76 2.88
C HIS A 132 -5.99 -8.45 3.08
N ASN A 133 -6.97 -8.42 3.98
CA ASN A 133 -7.60 -7.16 4.40
C ASN A 133 -6.59 -6.16 4.98
N LEU A 134 -5.60 -6.65 5.74
CA LEU A 134 -4.50 -5.84 6.29
C LEU A 134 -3.46 -5.54 5.20
N PHE A 135 -3.10 -6.55 4.39
CA PHE A 135 -2.08 -6.41 3.36
C PHE A 135 -2.46 -5.38 2.29
N GLY A 136 -3.65 -5.48 1.70
CA GLY A 136 -4.12 -4.52 0.71
C GLY A 136 -4.20 -3.10 1.27
N THR A 137 -4.73 -2.97 2.50
CA THR A 137 -4.85 -1.68 3.17
C THR A 137 -3.49 -1.07 3.52
N ALA A 138 -2.57 -1.84 4.09
CA ALA A 138 -1.25 -1.35 4.48
C ALA A 138 -0.41 -0.95 3.25
N SER A 139 -0.50 -1.73 2.17
CA SER A 139 0.16 -1.44 0.90
C SER A 139 -0.36 -0.14 0.27
N LEU A 140 -1.68 0.09 0.30
CA LEU A 140 -2.25 1.36 -0.17
C LEU A 140 -1.83 2.52 0.74
N GLY A 141 -1.81 2.33 2.06
CA GLY A 141 -1.29 3.32 3.00
C GLY A 141 0.16 3.71 2.73
N ALA A 142 1.01 2.73 2.42
CA ALA A 142 2.39 2.99 2.02
C ALA A 142 2.48 3.79 0.70
N ALA A 143 1.63 3.45 -0.29
CA ALA A 143 1.56 4.22 -1.54
C ALA A 143 1.11 5.67 -1.30
N ILE A 144 0.13 5.90 -0.42
CA ILE A 144 -0.34 7.24 -0.02
C ILE A 144 0.82 8.03 0.62
N ALA A 145 1.55 7.44 1.55
CA ALA A 145 2.67 8.09 2.21
C ALA A 145 3.78 8.48 1.22
N ILE A 146 4.11 7.61 0.26
CA ILE A 146 5.08 7.90 -0.80
C ILE A 146 4.57 9.02 -1.72
N LYS A 147 3.29 8.97 -2.10
CA LYS A 147 2.65 10.01 -2.90
C LYS A 147 2.79 11.38 -2.23
N GLU A 148 2.53 11.49 -0.92
CA GLU A 148 2.69 12.76 -0.18
C GLU A 148 4.14 13.28 -0.23
N GLN A 149 5.15 12.40 -0.28
CA GLN A 149 6.55 12.83 -0.43
C GLN A 149 6.87 13.29 -1.87
N ILE A 150 6.23 12.68 -2.87
CA ILE A 150 6.34 13.15 -4.27
C ILE A 150 5.69 14.54 -4.40
N GLU A 151 4.51 14.76 -3.82
CA GLU A 151 3.82 16.05 -3.82
C GLU A 151 4.65 17.17 -3.20
N LYS A 152 5.34 16.89 -2.11
CA LYS A 152 6.26 17.82 -1.44
C LYS A 152 7.55 18.07 -2.21
N GLY A 153 7.83 17.30 -3.27
CA GLY A 153 9.09 17.36 -4.02
C GLY A 153 10.29 16.76 -3.29
N ASN A 154 10.06 16.04 -2.17
CA ASN A 154 11.12 15.39 -1.40
C ASN A 154 11.70 14.17 -2.12
N ILE A 155 10.88 13.48 -2.91
CA ILE A 155 11.29 12.38 -3.78
C ILE A 155 10.72 12.59 -5.19
N LYS A 156 11.39 11.99 -6.19
CA LYS A 156 10.96 12.03 -7.59
C LYS A 156 10.65 10.61 -8.07
N GLY A 157 9.81 10.51 -9.10
CA GLY A 157 9.46 9.25 -9.73
C GLY A 157 7.95 9.00 -9.70
N THR A 158 7.57 7.75 -9.92
CA THR A 158 6.19 7.28 -9.97
C THR A 158 5.98 6.17 -8.96
N VAL A 159 4.92 6.22 -8.18
CA VAL A 159 4.43 5.12 -7.37
C VAL A 159 3.17 4.53 -8.03
N ILE A 160 3.10 3.21 -8.10
CA ILE A 160 1.93 2.48 -8.60
C ILE A 160 1.53 1.45 -7.54
N PHE A 161 0.32 1.57 -7.03
CA PHE A 161 -0.31 0.52 -6.25
C PHE A 161 -1.03 -0.44 -7.20
N TYR A 162 -0.76 -1.72 -7.08
CA TYR A 162 -1.42 -2.79 -7.82
C TYR A 162 -2.39 -3.50 -6.88
N GLY A 163 -3.69 -3.28 -7.08
CA GLY A 163 -4.73 -4.03 -6.40
C GLY A 163 -4.90 -5.39 -7.08
N THR A 164 -4.38 -6.43 -6.44
CA THR A 164 -4.26 -7.77 -7.00
C THR A 164 -5.24 -8.73 -6.33
N PRO A 165 -6.36 -9.11 -7.01
CA PRO A 165 -7.35 -10.05 -6.50
C PRO A 165 -6.91 -11.51 -6.64
N ALA A 166 -7.68 -12.44 -6.04
CA ALA A 166 -7.65 -13.87 -6.31
C ALA A 166 -6.30 -14.56 -6.07
N GLU A 167 -5.55 -14.12 -5.06
CA GLU A 167 -4.28 -14.74 -4.70
C GLU A 167 -4.48 -16.14 -4.14
N GLU A 168 -5.46 -16.31 -3.25
CA GLU A 168 -5.73 -17.55 -2.52
C GLU A 168 -6.18 -18.73 -3.41
N THR A 169 -6.44 -18.49 -4.67
CA THR A 169 -7.00 -19.50 -5.58
C THR A 169 -6.18 -19.68 -6.85
N ILE A 170 -5.82 -18.62 -7.54
CA ILE A 170 -5.20 -18.67 -8.87
C ILE A 170 -3.95 -17.81 -9.00
N PHE A 171 -3.47 -17.18 -7.92
CA PHE A 171 -2.32 -16.27 -7.96
C PHE A 171 -2.46 -15.20 -9.05
N ALA A 172 -3.63 -14.54 -9.15
CA ALA A 172 -3.93 -13.62 -10.24
C ALA A 172 -2.94 -12.44 -10.40
N LYS A 173 -2.13 -12.17 -9.38
CA LYS A 173 -1.06 -11.16 -9.43
C LYS A 173 0.05 -11.44 -10.47
N VAL A 174 0.07 -12.61 -11.09
CA VAL A 174 1.05 -12.96 -12.12
C VAL A 174 0.55 -12.74 -13.55
N TRP A 175 -0.67 -12.26 -13.71
CA TRP A 175 -1.31 -11.88 -15.01
C TRP A 175 -1.21 -10.36 -15.26
#